data_59a8663e0e49eca32a227283684111eb
#
_entry.id   59a8663e0e49eca32a227283684111eb
#
_cell.length_a   1.000
_cell.length_b   1.000
_cell.length_c   1.000
_cell.angle_alpha   90.00
_cell.angle_beta   90.00
_cell.angle_gamma   90.00
#
_symmetry.space_group_name_H-M   'P 1'
#
loop_
_entity.id
_entity.type
_entity.pdbx_description
1 polymer ?
#
loop_
_entity_poly.entity_id
_entity_poly.type
_entity_poly.pdbx_seq_one_letter_code
_entity_poly.pdbx_strand_id
1 'polypeptide(L)'
;MAHRESTLILLTNTYPLSCGEEFLENEIDHVGRAFDQVVIIPIQAGPADVQTRAIPSNAQVMHIARSSPRGLDRALAAVKGLVRLPPSGVDWAATRRQPRLLVSDAHFEACAQTALDSILAKLPNLRLTSESHVTIYSFWLHITARTATLLAEQLRAQGVTVDRVISRAHRYDLYPSVAPRHHIPERRLLLQSLDGICPVSEQGTRELQTTWPQYAGKIHTRYLGTSDPGPVSY
;
A
#
# COMPACT_ATOMS: atom_id res chain seq x y z
N MET A 1 30.32 12.71 -6.10
CA MET A 1 28.94 12.52 -6.56
C MET A 1 28.06 13.27 -5.59
N ALA A 2 27.16 14.15 -6.04
CA ALA A 2 26.23 14.81 -5.14
C ALA A 2 25.36 13.73 -4.48
N HIS A 3 25.20 13.83 -3.16
CA HIS A 3 24.27 12.97 -2.42
C HIS A 3 22.86 13.28 -2.94
N ARG A 4 22.17 12.27 -3.48
CA ARG A 4 20.78 12.38 -3.93
C ARG A 4 19.89 12.06 -2.75
N GLU A 5 19.02 13.00 -2.41
CA GLU A 5 18.10 12.83 -1.28
C GLU A 5 17.08 11.72 -1.60
N SER A 6 17.09 10.66 -0.80
CA SER A 6 16.24 9.48 -0.95
C SER A 6 15.09 9.52 0.06
N THR A 7 13.86 9.46 -0.44
CA THR A 7 12.65 9.48 0.40
C THR A 7 11.88 8.17 0.26
N LEU A 8 11.54 7.55 1.38
CA LEU A 8 10.58 6.46 1.44
C LEU A 8 9.20 7.01 1.81
N ILE A 9 8.18 6.73 1.00
CA ILE A 9 6.78 6.90 1.37
C ILE A 9 6.21 5.51 1.71
N LEU A 10 5.95 5.28 3.00
CA LEU A 10 5.41 4.01 3.52
C LEU A 10 3.91 4.16 3.77
N LEU A 11 3.09 3.44 3.00
CA LEU A 11 1.64 3.39 3.16
C LEU A 11 1.24 2.20 4.03
N THR A 12 0.59 2.49 5.16
CA THR A 12 0.10 1.52 6.14
C THR A 12 -1.41 1.64 6.32
N ASN A 13 -2.04 0.69 7.00
CA ASN A 13 -3.42 0.86 7.41
C ASN A 13 -3.52 1.81 8.62
N THR A 14 -2.83 1.50 9.72
CA THR A 14 -2.92 2.22 10.98
C THR A 14 -1.58 2.53 11.62
N TYR A 15 -0.51 1.76 11.32
CA TYR A 15 0.81 1.98 11.91
C TYR A 15 1.31 3.42 11.63
N PRO A 16 1.88 4.12 12.62
CA PRO A 16 2.18 3.75 13.99
C PRO A 16 1.12 4.20 15.02
N LEU A 17 -0.11 4.51 14.61
CA LEU A 17 -1.09 5.22 15.42
C LEU A 17 -1.99 4.33 16.28
N SER A 18 -2.22 3.07 15.92
CA SER A 18 -3.07 2.16 16.69
C SER A 18 -2.58 0.71 16.58
N CYS A 19 -3.32 -0.24 17.15
CA CYS A 19 -3.00 -1.67 17.06
C CYS A 19 -3.09 -2.21 15.62
N GLY A 20 -2.43 -3.31 15.35
CA GLY A 20 -2.25 -3.90 14.02
C GLY A 20 -0.91 -3.51 13.39
N GLU A 21 -0.45 -4.30 12.45
CA GLU A 21 0.82 -4.09 11.74
C GLU A 21 2.06 -4.12 12.67
N GLU A 22 2.00 -4.91 13.78
CA GLU A 22 3.06 -5.04 14.78
C GLU A 22 4.40 -5.47 14.17
N PHE A 23 4.36 -6.20 13.07
CA PHE A 23 5.57 -6.65 12.36
C PHE A 23 6.41 -5.49 11.81
N LEU A 24 5.81 -4.31 11.57
CA LEU A 24 6.56 -3.12 11.16
C LEU A 24 7.50 -2.61 12.23
N GLU A 25 7.22 -2.84 13.52
CA GLU A 25 8.10 -2.41 14.61
C GLU A 25 9.51 -3.02 14.51
N ASN A 26 9.59 -4.27 14.03
CA ASN A 26 10.88 -4.94 13.84
C ASN A 26 11.56 -4.56 12.52
N GLU A 27 10.83 -4.01 11.56
CA GLU A 27 11.32 -3.71 10.22
C GLU A 27 11.68 -2.23 10.04
N ILE A 28 10.93 -1.34 10.69
CA ILE A 28 10.96 0.09 10.37
C ILE A 28 12.33 0.74 10.60
N ASP A 29 13.08 0.33 11.61
CA ASP A 29 14.42 0.84 11.86
C ASP A 29 15.42 0.44 10.78
N HIS A 30 15.30 -0.80 10.27
CA HIS A 30 16.14 -1.26 9.16
C HIS A 30 15.78 -0.55 7.86
N VAL A 31 14.50 -0.38 7.60
CA VAL A 31 14.01 0.37 6.44
C VAL A 31 14.41 1.84 6.54
N GLY A 32 14.26 2.45 7.72
CA GLY A 32 14.61 3.85 7.97
C GLY A 32 16.07 4.17 7.67
N ARG A 33 16.99 3.26 8.01
CA ARG A 33 18.44 3.44 7.73
C ARG A 33 18.80 3.44 6.24
N ALA A 34 17.92 2.94 5.39
CA ALA A 34 18.17 2.85 3.95
C ALA A 34 17.78 4.14 3.18
N PHE A 35 17.13 5.10 3.86
CA PHE A 35 16.64 6.32 3.26
C PHE A 35 17.03 7.54 4.11
N ASP A 36 17.15 8.70 3.47
CA ASP A 36 17.41 9.97 4.18
C ASP A 36 16.16 10.43 4.94
N GLN A 37 14.98 10.21 4.36
CA GLN A 37 13.70 10.56 4.94
C GLN A 37 12.69 9.42 4.78
N VAL A 38 11.87 9.19 5.82
CA VAL A 38 10.75 8.27 5.79
C VAL A 38 9.46 9.01 6.11
N VAL A 39 8.45 8.86 5.26
CA VAL A 39 7.11 9.43 5.48
C VAL A 39 6.12 8.27 5.62
N ILE A 40 5.58 8.09 6.82
CA ILE A 40 4.60 7.04 7.12
C ILE A 40 3.19 7.63 6.97
N ILE A 41 2.36 6.99 6.16
CA ILE A 41 1.00 7.46 5.86
C ILE A 41 -0.02 6.38 6.22
N PRO A 42 -0.64 6.45 7.40
CA PRO A 42 -1.68 5.51 7.82
C PRO A 42 -3.03 5.87 7.20
N ILE A 43 -3.46 5.14 6.17
CA ILE A 43 -4.65 5.52 5.38
C ILE A 43 -5.99 5.16 6.03
N GLN A 44 -5.99 4.31 7.07
CA GLN A 44 -7.20 3.90 7.80
C GLN A 44 -7.31 4.56 9.19
N ALA A 45 -6.26 5.23 9.63
CA ALA A 45 -6.28 5.97 10.87
C ALA A 45 -7.08 7.28 10.74
N GLY A 46 -7.69 7.71 11.83
CA GLY A 46 -8.37 8.99 11.91
C GLY A 46 -7.45 10.11 12.40
N PRO A 47 -7.84 11.37 12.23
CA PRO A 47 -7.02 12.50 12.67
C PRO A 47 -6.88 12.61 14.20
N ALA A 48 -7.73 11.91 14.96
CA ALA A 48 -7.68 11.85 16.41
C ALA A 48 -6.85 10.67 16.96
N ASP A 49 -6.40 9.76 16.09
CA ASP A 49 -5.59 8.62 16.50
C ASP A 49 -4.19 9.10 16.90
N VAL A 50 -3.71 8.61 18.04
CA VAL A 50 -2.44 9.03 18.63
C VAL A 50 -1.35 8.01 18.29
N GLN A 51 -0.14 8.48 18.09
CA GLN A 51 1.02 7.61 17.90
C GLN A 51 1.28 6.81 19.18
N THR A 52 1.26 5.49 19.04
CA THR A 52 1.47 4.52 20.14
C THR A 52 2.80 3.78 20.03
N ARG A 53 3.50 3.91 18.90
CA ARG A 53 4.72 3.18 18.58
C ARG A 53 5.85 4.11 18.16
N ALA A 54 7.06 3.71 18.52
CA ALA A 54 8.26 4.41 18.09
C ALA A 54 8.45 4.34 16.58
N ILE A 55 9.04 5.38 16.02
CA ILE A 55 9.47 5.46 14.63
C ILE A 55 10.92 5.94 14.58
N PRO A 56 11.68 5.66 13.53
CA PRO A 56 13.04 6.17 13.34
C PRO A 56 13.11 7.70 13.41
N SER A 57 14.26 8.24 13.82
CA SER A 57 14.46 9.69 13.95
C SER A 57 14.33 10.46 12.63
N ASN A 58 14.57 9.81 11.49
CA ASN A 58 14.37 10.35 10.16
C ASN A 58 12.96 10.09 9.59
N ALA A 59 12.05 9.55 10.40
CA ALA A 59 10.67 9.27 10.01
C ALA A 59 9.71 10.33 10.56
N GLN A 60 8.68 10.63 9.77
CA GLN A 60 7.55 11.45 10.18
C GLN A 60 6.23 10.80 9.79
N VAL A 61 5.17 11.06 10.55
CA VAL A 61 3.81 10.59 10.25
C VAL A 61 3.03 11.69 9.54
N MET A 62 2.54 11.39 8.35
CA MET A 62 1.60 12.24 7.65
C MET A 62 0.18 11.80 7.97
N HIS A 63 -0.47 12.48 8.89
CA HIS A 63 -1.88 12.23 9.20
C HIS A 63 -2.78 12.68 8.06
N ILE A 64 -3.61 11.78 7.55
CA ILE A 64 -4.63 12.08 6.53
C ILE A 64 -6.03 11.73 7.04
N ALA A 65 -7.06 12.20 6.32
CA ALA A 65 -8.41 11.75 6.59
C ALA A 65 -8.55 10.25 6.28
N ARG A 66 -9.31 9.52 7.10
CA ARG A 66 -9.57 8.09 6.90
C ARG A 66 -10.12 7.83 5.49
N SER A 67 -9.51 6.92 4.76
CA SER A 67 -9.88 6.61 3.37
C SER A 67 -11.18 5.81 3.23
N SER A 68 -11.59 5.09 4.28
CA SER A 68 -12.78 4.25 4.26
C SER A 68 -14.02 5.01 4.73
N PRO A 69 -14.97 5.35 3.83
CA PRO A 69 -16.21 6.02 4.17
C PRO A 69 -17.14 5.10 4.99
N ARG A 70 -17.97 5.68 5.84
CA ARG A 70 -18.92 4.97 6.70
C ARG A 70 -20.37 5.40 6.38
N GLY A 71 -21.33 4.54 6.67
CA GLY A 71 -22.74 4.85 6.52
C GLY A 71 -23.14 5.21 5.09
N LEU A 72 -23.92 6.28 4.92
CA LEU A 72 -24.41 6.76 3.61
C LEU A 72 -23.29 7.17 2.66
N ASP A 73 -22.17 7.67 3.20
CA ASP A 73 -21.00 8.07 2.38
C ASP A 73 -20.40 6.88 1.62
N ARG A 74 -20.61 5.66 2.12
CA ARG A 74 -20.16 4.44 1.45
C ARG A 74 -20.86 4.21 0.10
N ALA A 75 -22.15 4.49 0.01
CA ALA A 75 -22.91 4.36 -1.23
C ALA A 75 -22.47 5.41 -2.24
N LEU A 76 -22.31 6.67 -1.81
CA LEU A 76 -21.82 7.76 -2.64
C LEU A 76 -20.39 7.50 -3.12
N ALA A 77 -19.54 6.97 -2.26
CA ALA A 77 -18.18 6.58 -2.62
C ALA A 77 -18.18 5.48 -3.69
N ALA A 78 -19.03 4.45 -3.57
CA ALA A 78 -19.13 3.40 -4.58
C ALA A 78 -19.55 3.95 -5.95
N VAL A 79 -20.49 4.91 -5.99
CA VAL A 79 -20.88 5.57 -7.25
C VAL A 79 -19.71 6.37 -7.85
N LYS A 80 -18.99 7.15 -7.05
CA LYS A 80 -17.79 7.87 -7.49
C LYS A 80 -16.70 6.91 -7.98
N GLY A 81 -16.54 5.78 -7.27
CA GLY A 81 -15.60 4.74 -7.64
C GLY A 81 -15.91 4.10 -8.99
N LEU A 82 -17.19 3.87 -9.31
CA LEU A 82 -17.59 3.33 -10.61
C LEU A 82 -17.12 4.20 -11.80
N VAL A 83 -17.15 5.52 -11.62
CA VAL A 83 -16.70 6.46 -12.67
C VAL A 83 -15.18 6.45 -12.82
N ARG A 84 -14.45 6.19 -11.73
CA ARG A 84 -12.97 6.21 -11.69
C ARG A 84 -12.35 4.82 -11.88
N LEU A 85 -13.16 3.76 -11.75
CA LEU A 85 -12.69 2.37 -11.84
C LEU A 85 -12.13 2.07 -13.24
N PRO A 86 -10.84 1.77 -13.36
CA PRO A 86 -10.26 1.47 -14.66
C PRO A 86 -10.79 0.11 -15.17
N PRO A 87 -11.21 0.01 -16.44
CA PRO A 87 -11.71 -1.25 -17.01
C PRO A 87 -10.73 -2.42 -16.89
N SER A 88 -9.42 -2.13 -16.87
CA SER A 88 -8.35 -3.11 -16.69
C SER A 88 -8.28 -3.67 -15.27
N GLY A 89 -8.85 -2.97 -14.27
CA GLY A 89 -8.92 -3.41 -12.87
C GLY A 89 -10.05 -4.41 -12.63
N VAL A 90 -11.06 -4.49 -13.51
CA VAL A 90 -12.23 -5.33 -13.32
C VAL A 90 -12.01 -6.74 -13.87
N ASP A 91 -12.29 -7.74 -13.05
CA ASP A 91 -12.45 -9.12 -13.53
C ASP A 91 -13.85 -9.29 -14.15
N TRP A 92 -13.94 -9.00 -15.43
CA TRP A 92 -15.21 -9.07 -16.18
C TRP A 92 -15.80 -10.49 -16.23
N ALA A 93 -14.99 -11.54 -16.18
CA ALA A 93 -15.48 -12.92 -16.18
C ALA A 93 -16.15 -13.25 -14.85
N ALA A 94 -15.55 -12.88 -13.74
CA ALA A 94 -16.14 -13.03 -12.41
C ALA A 94 -17.36 -12.09 -12.23
N THR A 95 -17.24 -10.84 -12.67
CA THR A 95 -18.30 -9.82 -12.53
C THR A 95 -19.58 -10.17 -13.28
N ARG A 96 -19.49 -10.80 -14.48
CA ARG A 96 -20.67 -11.29 -15.21
C ARG A 96 -21.43 -12.37 -14.43
N ARG A 97 -20.72 -13.20 -13.63
CA ARG A 97 -21.32 -14.22 -12.78
C ARG A 97 -21.85 -13.65 -11.46
N GLN A 98 -21.19 -12.62 -10.96
CA GLN A 98 -21.51 -11.97 -9.69
C GLN A 98 -21.40 -10.45 -9.80
N PRO A 99 -22.47 -9.74 -10.25
CA PRO A 99 -22.42 -8.28 -10.45
C PRO A 99 -22.05 -7.46 -9.21
N ARG A 100 -22.26 -8.04 -8.01
CA ARG A 100 -21.86 -7.41 -6.73
C ARG A 100 -20.35 -7.19 -6.62
N LEU A 101 -19.52 -7.90 -7.39
CA LEU A 101 -18.07 -7.70 -7.41
C LEU A 101 -17.72 -6.32 -7.96
N LEU A 102 -18.46 -5.83 -8.95
CA LEU A 102 -18.26 -4.48 -9.49
C LEU A 102 -18.43 -3.40 -8.43
N VAL A 103 -19.41 -3.58 -7.53
CA VAL A 103 -19.60 -2.65 -6.39
C VAL A 103 -18.43 -2.74 -5.41
N SER A 104 -17.86 -3.93 -5.23
CA SER A 104 -16.67 -4.14 -4.40
C SER A 104 -15.45 -3.42 -5.00
N ASP A 105 -15.23 -3.59 -6.31
CA ASP A 105 -14.13 -2.95 -7.03
C ASP A 105 -14.29 -1.41 -7.02
N ALA A 106 -15.51 -0.91 -7.28
CA ALA A 106 -15.80 0.50 -7.23
C ALA A 106 -15.58 1.12 -5.83
N HIS A 107 -15.97 0.41 -4.78
CA HIS A 107 -15.72 0.86 -3.41
C HIS A 107 -14.22 0.86 -3.08
N PHE A 108 -13.49 -0.16 -3.52
CA PHE A 108 -12.04 -0.26 -3.36
C PHE A 108 -11.33 0.92 -4.03
N GLU A 109 -11.63 1.20 -5.30
CA GLU A 109 -11.07 2.33 -6.04
C GLU A 109 -11.43 3.66 -5.36
N ALA A 110 -12.69 3.84 -4.91
CA ALA A 110 -13.09 5.05 -4.19
C ALA A 110 -12.27 5.29 -2.91
N CYS A 111 -11.97 4.23 -2.15
CA CYS A 111 -11.14 4.33 -0.96
C CYS A 111 -9.70 4.74 -1.32
N ALA A 112 -9.13 4.14 -2.36
CA ALA A 112 -7.79 4.48 -2.82
C ALA A 112 -7.69 5.93 -3.32
N GLN A 113 -8.67 6.38 -4.08
CA GLN A 113 -8.76 7.77 -4.54
C GLN A 113 -8.95 8.78 -3.40
N THR A 114 -9.77 8.44 -2.40
CA THR A 114 -9.95 9.30 -1.21
C THR A 114 -8.64 9.44 -0.42
N ALA A 115 -7.89 8.35 -0.28
CA ALA A 115 -6.56 8.40 0.33
C ALA A 115 -5.61 9.28 -0.50
N LEU A 116 -5.56 9.08 -1.81
CA LEU A 116 -4.75 9.88 -2.72
C LEU A 116 -5.08 11.37 -2.60
N ASP A 117 -6.36 11.76 -2.70
CA ASP A 117 -6.80 13.16 -2.61
C ASP A 117 -6.32 13.79 -1.29
N SER A 118 -6.41 13.03 -0.18
CA SER A 118 -5.95 13.48 1.14
C SER A 118 -4.42 13.61 1.23
N ILE A 119 -3.67 12.71 0.57
CA ILE A 119 -2.20 12.78 0.48
C ILE A 119 -1.79 13.98 -0.34
N LEU A 120 -2.39 14.18 -1.52
CA LEU A 120 -2.06 15.27 -2.42
C LEU A 120 -2.28 16.65 -1.78
N ALA A 121 -3.30 16.79 -0.95
CA ALA A 121 -3.55 18.02 -0.19
C ALA A 121 -2.41 18.36 0.80
N LYS A 122 -1.64 17.37 1.24
CA LYS A 122 -0.52 17.53 2.19
C LYS A 122 0.86 17.35 1.54
N LEU A 123 0.90 16.90 0.30
CA LEU A 123 2.14 16.62 -0.44
C LEU A 123 3.10 17.82 -0.49
N PRO A 124 2.65 19.09 -0.64
CA PRO A 124 3.55 20.25 -0.62
C PRO A 124 4.41 20.36 0.64
N ASN A 125 3.96 19.80 1.77
CA ASN A 125 4.71 19.82 3.02
C ASN A 125 5.97 18.95 2.96
N LEU A 126 6.04 17.99 2.04
CA LEU A 126 7.21 17.12 1.85
C LEU A 126 8.32 17.79 1.04
N ARG A 127 8.03 18.91 0.38
CA ARG A 127 9.01 19.68 -0.43
C ARG A 127 9.75 18.83 -1.47
N LEU A 128 9.09 17.81 -2.02
CA LEU A 128 9.66 16.99 -3.09
C LEU A 128 9.91 17.83 -4.33
N THR A 129 11.07 17.63 -4.97
CA THR A 129 11.51 18.31 -6.17
C THR A 129 11.84 17.32 -7.28
N SER A 130 12.21 17.79 -8.46
CA SER A 130 12.72 16.95 -9.55
C SER A 130 14.00 16.19 -9.20
N GLU A 131 14.77 16.67 -8.20
CA GLU A 131 15.98 16.02 -7.71
C GLU A 131 15.70 14.96 -6.64
N SER A 132 14.48 14.90 -6.11
CA SER A 132 14.08 13.92 -5.11
C SER A 132 13.91 12.53 -5.73
N HIS A 133 14.45 11.52 -5.06
CA HIS A 133 14.32 10.11 -5.39
C HIS A 133 13.35 9.45 -4.42
N VAL A 134 12.21 9.00 -4.90
CA VAL A 134 11.12 8.48 -4.08
C VAL A 134 10.93 6.99 -4.31
N THR A 135 10.96 6.20 -3.24
CA THR A 135 10.44 4.83 -3.22
C THR A 135 9.10 4.82 -2.50
N ILE A 136 8.09 4.20 -3.08
CA ILE A 136 6.79 4.04 -2.44
C ILE A 136 6.62 2.59 -2.04
N TYR A 137 6.39 2.36 -0.75
CA TYR A 137 6.22 1.04 -0.17
C TYR A 137 4.84 0.92 0.46
N SER A 138 4.04 -0.01 -0.06
CA SER A 138 2.75 -0.38 0.52
C SER A 138 2.90 -1.62 1.39
N PHE A 139 2.49 -1.55 2.65
CA PHE A 139 2.57 -2.69 3.56
C PHE A 139 1.51 -3.77 3.26
N TRP A 140 0.45 -3.46 2.50
CA TRP A 140 -0.60 -4.40 2.09
C TRP A 140 -0.81 -4.37 0.59
N LEU A 141 -0.98 -5.54 -0.04
CA LEU A 141 -1.32 -5.66 -1.45
C LEU A 141 -2.84 -5.43 -1.66
N HIS A 142 -3.33 -4.32 -1.15
CA HIS A 142 -4.75 -3.94 -1.10
C HIS A 142 -4.93 -2.44 -1.40
N ILE A 143 -5.83 -1.73 -0.71
CA ILE A 143 -6.10 -0.29 -0.91
C ILE A 143 -4.81 0.54 -0.84
N THR A 144 -3.92 0.25 0.12
CA THR A 144 -2.62 0.93 0.23
C THR A 144 -1.76 0.76 -1.03
N ALA A 145 -1.77 -0.42 -1.66
CA ALA A 145 -1.04 -0.66 -2.90
C ALA A 145 -1.66 0.11 -4.08
N ARG A 146 -3.00 0.18 -4.15
CA ARG A 146 -3.67 0.99 -5.17
C ARG A 146 -3.37 2.48 -4.97
N THR A 147 -3.45 2.97 -3.74
CA THR A 147 -3.06 4.34 -3.40
C THR A 147 -1.60 4.62 -3.79
N ALA A 148 -0.68 3.66 -3.55
CA ALA A 148 0.72 3.77 -3.92
C ALA A 148 0.93 3.94 -5.43
N THR A 149 0.24 3.13 -6.24
CA THR A 149 0.33 3.24 -7.71
C THR A 149 -0.22 4.56 -8.23
N LEU A 150 -1.35 5.01 -7.70
CA LEU A 150 -1.94 6.31 -8.05
C LEU A 150 -1.04 7.48 -7.63
N LEU A 151 -0.45 7.42 -6.44
CA LEU A 151 0.48 8.44 -5.96
C LEU A 151 1.74 8.51 -6.85
N ALA A 152 2.27 7.36 -7.25
CA ALA A 152 3.41 7.30 -8.15
C ALA A 152 3.12 7.97 -9.50
N GLU A 153 1.94 7.74 -10.06
CA GLU A 153 1.49 8.40 -11.29
C GLU A 153 1.47 9.92 -11.13
N GLN A 154 0.93 10.43 -10.01
CA GLN A 154 0.86 11.85 -9.72
C GLN A 154 2.24 12.48 -9.49
N LEU A 155 3.12 11.83 -8.75
CA LEU A 155 4.49 12.30 -8.51
C LEU A 155 5.29 12.36 -9.82
N ARG A 156 5.22 11.33 -10.65
CA ARG A 156 5.86 11.30 -11.97
C ARG A 156 5.32 12.41 -12.89
N ALA A 157 4.01 12.67 -12.87
CA ALA A 157 3.39 13.75 -13.63
C ALA A 157 3.87 15.16 -13.16
N GLN A 158 4.30 15.29 -11.91
CA GLN A 158 4.89 16.51 -11.33
C GLN A 158 6.40 16.60 -11.54
N GLY A 159 7.01 15.63 -12.24
CA GLY A 159 8.45 15.62 -12.52
C GLY A 159 9.32 15.03 -11.40
N VAL A 160 8.71 14.44 -10.33
CA VAL A 160 9.44 13.76 -9.26
C VAL A 160 9.88 12.38 -9.75
N THR A 161 11.14 12.00 -9.48
CA THR A 161 11.65 10.66 -9.80
C THR A 161 11.09 9.64 -8.79
N VAL A 162 10.25 8.73 -9.28
CA VAL A 162 9.78 7.58 -8.49
C VAL A 162 10.55 6.34 -8.92
N ASP A 163 11.51 5.94 -8.10
CA ASP A 163 12.44 4.84 -8.38
C ASP A 163 11.74 3.49 -8.39
N ARG A 164 10.88 3.24 -7.38
CA ARG A 164 10.13 1.99 -7.24
C ARG A 164 8.81 2.18 -6.51
N VAL A 165 7.84 1.34 -6.90
CA VAL A 165 6.58 1.15 -6.18
C VAL A 165 6.47 -0.34 -5.82
N ILE A 166 6.58 -0.66 -4.55
CA ILE A 166 6.60 -2.04 -4.07
C ILE A 166 5.48 -2.29 -3.06
N SER A 167 5.04 -3.54 -2.95
CA SER A 167 4.03 -3.94 -1.97
C SER A 167 4.38 -5.26 -1.30
N ARG A 168 4.16 -5.35 0.01
CA ARG A 168 4.04 -6.64 0.69
C ARG A 168 2.71 -7.28 0.38
N ALA A 169 2.65 -8.60 0.56
CA ALA A 169 1.43 -9.37 0.48
C ALA A 169 1.36 -10.36 1.65
N HIS A 170 0.24 -10.33 2.37
CA HIS A 170 -0.04 -11.17 3.51
C HIS A 170 -1.21 -12.11 3.19
N ARG A 171 -1.58 -12.99 4.12
CA ARG A 171 -2.66 -13.95 3.92
C ARG A 171 -3.97 -13.30 3.44
N TYR A 172 -4.36 -12.21 4.07
CA TYR A 172 -5.63 -11.53 3.84
C TYR A 172 -5.75 -10.96 2.43
N ASP A 173 -4.68 -10.34 1.94
CA ASP A 173 -4.64 -9.65 0.66
C ASP A 173 -3.97 -10.49 -0.44
N LEU A 174 -3.69 -11.77 -0.17
CA LEU A 174 -3.05 -12.70 -1.10
C LEU A 174 -4.03 -13.75 -1.62
N TYR A 175 -4.75 -14.42 -0.69
CA TYR A 175 -5.58 -15.58 -1.04
C TYR A 175 -7.05 -15.19 -1.22
N PRO A 176 -7.63 -15.39 -2.43
CA PRO A 176 -9.05 -15.17 -2.64
C PRO A 176 -9.94 -15.97 -1.68
N SER A 177 -9.49 -17.18 -1.28
CA SER A 177 -10.24 -18.07 -0.38
C SER A 177 -10.57 -17.46 0.98
N VAL A 178 -9.76 -16.51 1.47
CA VAL A 178 -9.99 -15.81 2.74
C VAL A 178 -10.55 -14.40 2.56
N ALA A 179 -10.58 -13.91 1.32
CA ALA A 179 -11.15 -12.62 1.01
C ALA A 179 -12.70 -12.66 0.97
N PRO A 180 -13.39 -11.56 1.30
CA PRO A 180 -14.83 -11.47 1.15
C PRO A 180 -15.28 -11.83 -0.28
N ARG A 181 -16.28 -12.70 -0.40
CA ARG A 181 -16.80 -13.20 -1.68
C ARG A 181 -15.76 -13.91 -2.55
N HIS A 182 -14.65 -14.37 -1.96
CA HIS A 182 -13.52 -14.98 -2.68
C HIS A 182 -12.98 -14.08 -3.81
N HIS A 183 -13.05 -12.76 -3.62
CA HIS A 183 -12.64 -11.76 -4.59
C HIS A 183 -11.68 -10.75 -3.96
N ILE A 184 -10.59 -10.49 -4.67
CA ILE A 184 -9.63 -9.44 -4.31
C ILE A 184 -9.73 -8.37 -5.40
N PRO A 185 -10.24 -7.18 -5.06
CA PRO A 185 -10.43 -6.10 -6.02
C PRO A 185 -9.15 -5.72 -6.74
N GLU A 186 -9.27 -5.41 -8.02
CA GLU A 186 -8.19 -4.87 -8.88
C GLU A 186 -6.87 -5.67 -8.86
N ARG A 187 -6.92 -6.96 -8.48
CA ARG A 187 -5.72 -7.79 -8.36
C ARG A 187 -4.80 -7.72 -9.58
N ARG A 188 -5.37 -7.88 -10.77
CA ARG A 188 -4.59 -7.83 -12.02
C ARG A 188 -3.91 -6.48 -12.22
N LEU A 189 -4.64 -5.39 -11.96
CA LEU A 189 -4.11 -4.03 -12.10
C LEU A 189 -2.95 -3.78 -11.13
N LEU A 190 -3.10 -4.19 -9.86
CA LEU A 190 -2.04 -4.07 -8.87
C LEU A 190 -0.79 -4.85 -9.28
N LEU A 191 -0.97 -6.12 -9.70
CA LEU A 191 0.15 -6.93 -10.17
C LEU A 191 0.82 -6.33 -11.41
N GLN A 192 0.08 -5.66 -12.27
CA GLN A 192 0.62 -4.98 -13.45
C GLN A 192 1.42 -3.73 -13.09
N SER A 193 0.90 -2.90 -12.20
CA SER A 193 1.39 -1.52 -11.94
C SER A 193 2.53 -1.45 -10.94
N LEU A 194 2.67 -2.45 -10.05
CA LEU A 194 3.75 -2.48 -9.07
C LEU A 194 5.07 -2.95 -9.70
N ASP A 195 6.19 -2.39 -9.24
CA ASP A 195 7.54 -2.79 -9.65
C ASP A 195 8.03 -4.03 -8.92
N GLY A 196 7.52 -4.28 -7.71
CA GLY A 196 7.86 -5.45 -6.90
C GLY A 196 6.72 -5.86 -5.98
N ILE A 197 6.56 -7.17 -5.79
CA ILE A 197 5.57 -7.76 -4.90
C ILE A 197 6.29 -8.73 -3.98
N CYS A 198 6.12 -8.53 -2.68
CA CYS A 198 6.87 -9.20 -1.63
C CYS A 198 5.96 -10.01 -0.70
N PRO A 199 5.49 -11.21 -1.12
CA PRO A 199 4.77 -12.09 -0.21
C PRO A 199 5.63 -12.45 1.00
N VAL A 200 5.01 -12.54 2.17
CA VAL A 200 5.70 -12.84 3.44
C VAL A 200 6.03 -14.34 3.61
N SER A 201 5.72 -15.17 2.63
CA SER A 201 5.99 -16.59 2.64
C SER A 201 6.26 -17.14 1.24
N GLU A 202 7.03 -18.23 1.16
CA GLU A 202 7.25 -18.94 -0.10
C GLU A 202 5.96 -19.53 -0.68
N GLN A 203 5.05 -19.99 0.17
CA GLN A 203 3.75 -20.49 -0.29
C GLN A 203 2.99 -19.37 -1.01
N GLY A 204 2.95 -18.15 -0.44
CA GLY A 204 2.33 -17.00 -1.07
C GLY A 204 2.99 -16.58 -2.38
N THR A 205 4.32 -16.69 -2.44
CA THR A 205 5.08 -16.42 -3.67
C THR A 205 4.71 -17.43 -4.75
N ARG A 206 4.72 -18.72 -4.44
CA ARG A 206 4.33 -19.78 -5.39
C ARG A 206 2.89 -19.63 -5.86
N GLU A 207 1.97 -19.32 -4.97
CA GLU A 207 0.56 -19.06 -5.30
C GLU A 207 0.41 -17.94 -6.34
N LEU A 208 1.02 -16.78 -6.09
CA LEU A 208 0.95 -15.66 -7.02
C LEU A 208 1.66 -15.96 -8.33
N GLN A 209 2.84 -16.57 -8.31
CA GLN A 209 3.61 -16.91 -9.52
C GLN A 209 2.89 -17.94 -10.39
N THR A 210 2.22 -18.91 -9.77
CA THR A 210 1.44 -19.94 -10.49
C THR A 210 0.16 -19.35 -11.10
N THR A 211 -0.53 -18.52 -10.33
CA THR A 211 -1.79 -17.89 -10.78
C THR A 211 -1.54 -16.80 -11.82
N TRP A 212 -0.41 -16.10 -11.72
CA TRP A 212 -0.06 -14.95 -12.55
C TRP A 212 1.36 -15.06 -13.13
N PRO A 213 1.65 -16.08 -13.95
CA PRO A 213 3.01 -16.37 -14.42
C PRO A 213 3.67 -15.22 -15.18
N GLN A 214 2.87 -14.36 -15.83
CA GLN A 214 3.37 -13.19 -16.56
C GLN A 214 3.99 -12.13 -15.64
N TYR A 215 3.75 -12.19 -14.33
CA TYR A 215 4.33 -11.27 -13.33
C TYR A 215 5.34 -11.97 -12.42
N ALA A 216 5.66 -13.24 -12.65
CA ALA A 216 6.51 -14.04 -11.77
C ALA A 216 7.88 -13.39 -11.49
N GLY A 217 8.46 -12.71 -12.49
CA GLY A 217 9.78 -12.08 -12.38
C GLY A 217 9.88 -10.92 -11.38
N LYS A 218 8.76 -10.40 -10.88
CA LYS A 218 8.73 -9.33 -9.87
C LYS A 218 8.09 -9.73 -8.55
N ILE A 219 7.78 -11.02 -8.37
CA ILE A 219 7.21 -11.60 -7.16
C ILE A 219 8.28 -12.37 -6.42
N HIS A 220 8.70 -11.88 -5.25
CA HIS A 220 9.79 -12.47 -4.49
C HIS A 220 9.45 -12.54 -3.01
N THR A 221 9.70 -13.69 -2.37
CA THR A 221 9.51 -13.84 -0.93
C THR A 221 10.36 -12.84 -0.15
N ARG A 222 9.71 -12.15 0.80
CA ARG A 222 10.37 -11.32 1.80
C ARG A 222 9.71 -11.59 3.15
N TYR A 223 10.37 -12.38 3.98
CA TYR A 223 9.85 -12.74 5.31
C TYR A 223 9.69 -11.50 6.19
N LEU A 224 8.78 -11.60 7.15
CA LEU A 224 8.70 -10.64 8.25
C LEU A 224 9.85 -10.93 9.21
N GLY A 225 10.54 -9.88 9.64
CA GLY A 225 11.59 -9.98 10.64
C GLY A 225 11.01 -10.09 12.05
N THR A 226 11.75 -10.73 12.94
CA THR A 226 11.55 -10.68 14.38
C THR A 226 12.86 -10.28 15.03
N SER A 227 12.80 -9.59 16.18
CA SER A 227 13.98 -9.28 16.94
C SER A 227 14.63 -10.59 17.44
N ASP A 228 15.95 -10.69 17.31
CA ASP A 228 16.70 -11.80 17.90
C ASP A 228 16.66 -11.67 19.43
N PRO A 229 16.09 -12.63 20.17
CA PRO A 229 16.05 -12.58 21.63
C PRO A 229 17.44 -12.76 22.29
N GLY A 230 18.46 -13.02 21.48
CA GLY A 230 19.82 -13.34 21.96
C GLY A 230 19.97 -14.78 22.44
N PRO A 231 21.15 -15.16 22.94
CA PRO A 231 21.41 -16.50 23.43
C PRO A 231 20.54 -16.83 24.65
N VAL A 232 19.89 -17.98 24.60
CA VAL A 232 19.13 -18.49 25.76
C VAL A 232 20.13 -18.88 26.85
N SER A 233 20.12 -18.20 27.98
CA SER A 233 20.82 -18.65 29.18
C SER A 233 19.99 -19.71 29.90
N TYR A 234 20.49 -20.93 29.96
CA TYR A 234 19.91 -22.02 30.74
C TYR A 234 20.36 -21.91 32.24
#